data_23b984927908a83fcac68d6525c45d08
#
_entry.id   23b984927908a83fcac68d6525c45d08
#
_cell.length_a   1.000
_cell.length_b   1.000
_cell.length_c   1.000
_cell.angle_alpha   90.00
_cell.angle_beta   90.00
_cell.angle_gamma   90.00
#
_symmetry.space_group_name_H-M   'P 1'
#
loop_
_entity.id
_entity.type
_entity.pdbx_description
1 polymer ?
#
loop_
_entity_poly.entity_id
_entity_poly.type
_entity_poly.pdbx_seq_one_letter_code
_entity_poly.pdbx_strand_id
1 'polypeptide(L)'
;MRSKSIYFSLLLLVVLPFGTFAQKKAKNAKSGTLTDRQFWLQQMDKMVRPVVYNLANDSLKIVMPQVTSIHVDNKEHRIKVQYVEVLGRVLSGIAPWLQSEAGDKNEKALRTQYRQWVLQGVKHALDSTAKDFMNFDIGGQQLVDASYVALAFVRAPWLWENLDKENQALLVKSIRVTRKFKPVFSNWLLFSAMNEAFLARFGYEWDPMRVDYALQQMEQWYTGDGMYTDGTSFAFDYYNSYVIHPYLAALADIIGKKTNSYNGMFDKIRKRNERYAVLQERLINADGTYPATGRSIIYRGAAFHHLADMAWRSSLPKQLSPAQVRGALTAVIKKTLESPTTYRNGWLTIGLYGEQPELGDFYNNQGSPYIASNIFLPLGLADTDPFWASPAAKWSAQKIWSGENFPNDHSAAIK
;
A
#
# COMPACT_ATOMS: atom_id res chain seq x y z
N MET A 1 20.34 -23.60 -87.64
CA MET A 1 21.36 -22.54 -87.52
C MET A 1 20.68 -21.21 -87.19
N ARG A 2 20.66 -20.82 -85.94
CA ARG A 2 20.16 -19.50 -85.52
C ARG A 2 21.10 -18.99 -84.44
N SER A 3 21.79 -17.87 -84.76
CA SER A 3 22.71 -17.08 -83.95
C SER A 3 21.93 -16.41 -82.81
N LYS A 4 22.45 -16.51 -81.61
CA LYS A 4 21.97 -15.68 -80.42
C LYS A 4 23.01 -14.61 -80.13
N SER A 5 22.65 -13.39 -80.39
CA SER A 5 23.42 -12.23 -80.00
C SER A 5 23.28 -11.97 -78.49
N ILE A 6 24.42 -11.79 -77.81
CA ILE A 6 24.54 -11.47 -76.44
C ILE A 6 24.76 -9.96 -76.34
N TYR A 7 23.83 -9.21 -75.72
CA TYR A 7 24.01 -7.80 -75.36
C TYR A 7 24.70 -7.65 -74.02
N PHE A 8 25.89 -7.07 -74.01
CA PHE A 8 26.60 -6.67 -72.80
C PHE A 8 26.08 -5.26 -72.39
N SER A 9 25.39 -5.18 -71.25
CA SER A 9 25.02 -3.89 -70.66
C SER A 9 26.12 -3.48 -69.68
N LEU A 10 26.77 -2.37 -69.99
CA LEU A 10 27.78 -1.71 -69.14
C LEU A 10 27.08 -0.97 -67.99
N LEU A 11 27.24 -1.45 -66.78
CA LEU A 11 26.71 -0.77 -65.58
C LEU A 11 27.78 0.25 -65.09
N LEU A 12 27.49 1.53 -65.25
CA LEU A 12 28.32 2.62 -64.73
C LEU A 12 28.13 2.73 -63.21
N LEU A 13 29.14 2.35 -62.43
CA LEU A 13 29.14 2.57 -60.97
C LEU A 13 29.54 4.02 -60.69
N VAL A 14 28.57 4.83 -60.24
CA VAL A 14 28.82 6.16 -59.67
C VAL A 14 29.22 5.98 -58.21
N VAL A 15 30.49 6.16 -57.91
CA VAL A 15 31.00 6.21 -56.54
C VAL A 15 30.77 7.61 -55.98
N LEU A 16 29.79 7.75 -55.08
CA LEU A 16 29.60 8.98 -54.29
C LEU A 16 30.51 8.87 -53.04
N PRO A 17 31.19 9.97 -52.66
CA PRO A 17 32.02 9.95 -51.44
C PRO A 17 31.14 9.94 -50.19
N PHE A 18 31.27 8.87 -49.40
CA PHE A 18 30.71 8.82 -48.08
C PHE A 18 31.41 9.85 -47.17
N GLY A 19 30.72 10.95 -46.89
CA GLY A 19 31.12 11.87 -45.83
C GLY A 19 31.10 11.18 -44.49
N THR A 20 32.25 11.10 -43.83
CA THR A 20 32.40 10.63 -42.46
C THR A 20 31.65 11.58 -41.49
N PHE A 21 30.42 11.24 -41.13
CA PHE A 21 29.77 11.84 -39.98
C PHE A 21 30.51 11.41 -38.71
N ALA A 22 31.26 12.33 -38.12
CA ALA A 22 31.82 12.14 -36.80
C ALA A 22 30.68 11.95 -35.80
N GLN A 23 30.48 10.71 -35.38
CA GLN A 23 29.63 10.38 -34.22
C GLN A 23 30.19 11.08 -32.98
N LYS A 24 29.57 12.21 -32.59
CA LYS A 24 29.77 12.77 -31.24
C LYS A 24 29.43 11.65 -30.25
N LYS A 25 30.46 11.08 -29.63
CA LYS A 25 30.27 10.22 -28.43
C LYS A 25 29.39 10.97 -27.43
N ALA A 26 28.14 10.53 -27.30
CA ALA A 26 27.32 10.94 -26.17
C ALA A 26 28.14 10.62 -24.91
N LYS A 27 28.48 11.66 -24.14
CA LYS A 27 29.05 11.50 -22.81
C LYS A 27 28.09 10.59 -22.04
N ASN A 28 28.55 9.37 -21.68
CA ASN A 28 27.89 8.53 -20.72
C ASN A 28 27.63 9.37 -19.47
N ALA A 29 26.41 9.84 -19.30
CA ALA A 29 25.93 10.28 -18.03
C ALA A 29 26.08 9.05 -17.12
N LYS A 30 26.96 9.11 -16.13
CA LYS A 30 27.04 8.12 -15.05
C LYS A 30 25.61 8.00 -14.51
N SER A 31 24.96 6.87 -14.72
CA SER A 31 23.70 6.51 -14.06
C SER A 31 24.01 6.55 -12.56
N GLY A 32 23.72 7.67 -11.92
CA GLY A 32 23.86 7.81 -10.46
C GLY A 32 22.98 6.78 -9.80
N THR A 33 23.51 6.06 -8.81
CA THR A 33 22.73 5.12 -8.00
C THR A 33 21.56 5.90 -7.37
N LEU A 34 20.33 5.43 -7.56
CA LEU A 34 19.15 6.04 -6.96
C LEU A 34 19.28 6.05 -5.44
N THR A 35 18.87 7.14 -4.78
CA THR A 35 18.68 7.13 -3.33
C THR A 35 17.54 6.17 -2.96
N ASP A 36 17.50 5.71 -1.71
CA ASP A 36 16.40 4.86 -1.22
C ASP A 36 15.03 5.53 -1.47
N ARG A 37 14.92 6.84 -1.22
CA ARG A 37 13.68 7.59 -1.46
C ARG A 37 13.27 7.60 -2.93
N GLN A 38 14.21 7.85 -3.84
CA GLN A 38 13.95 7.82 -5.28
C GLN A 38 13.55 6.42 -5.75
N PHE A 39 14.21 5.39 -5.22
CA PHE A 39 13.85 3.99 -5.49
C PHE A 39 12.43 3.68 -5.00
N TRP A 40 12.08 4.04 -3.77
CA TRP A 40 10.74 3.84 -3.24
C TRP A 40 9.68 4.56 -4.07
N LEU A 41 9.93 5.81 -4.44
CA LEU A 41 9.03 6.59 -5.29
C LEU A 41 8.80 5.92 -6.65
N GLN A 42 9.87 5.40 -7.25
CA GLN A 42 9.78 4.66 -8.52
C GLN A 42 8.94 3.38 -8.38
N GLN A 43 9.14 2.60 -7.31
CA GLN A 43 8.37 1.39 -7.08
C GLN A 43 6.89 1.69 -6.76
N MET A 44 6.64 2.71 -5.96
CA MET A 44 5.28 3.19 -5.69
C MET A 44 4.60 3.60 -7.00
N ASP A 45 5.24 4.45 -7.79
CA ASP A 45 4.70 4.93 -9.06
C ASP A 45 4.39 3.78 -10.03
N LYS A 46 5.32 2.84 -10.19
CA LYS A 46 5.12 1.64 -11.02
C LYS A 46 3.90 0.85 -10.58
N MET A 47 3.68 0.69 -9.27
CA MET A 47 2.57 -0.08 -8.72
C MET A 47 1.23 0.65 -8.88
N VAL A 48 1.15 1.94 -8.52
CA VAL A 48 -0.14 2.59 -8.33
C VAL A 48 -0.60 3.42 -9.52
N ARG A 49 0.32 3.84 -10.41
CA ARG A 49 -0.01 4.66 -11.60
C ARG A 49 -1.11 4.04 -12.47
N PRO A 50 -1.08 2.73 -12.83
CA PRO A 50 -2.13 2.15 -13.66
C PRO A 50 -3.52 2.31 -13.07
N VAL A 51 -3.66 2.20 -11.75
CA VAL A 51 -4.93 2.36 -11.05
C VAL A 51 -5.37 3.82 -11.06
N VAL A 52 -4.53 4.71 -10.55
CA VAL A 52 -4.88 6.13 -10.33
C VAL A 52 -5.08 6.87 -11.64
N TYR A 53 -4.22 6.62 -12.63
CA TYR A 53 -4.33 7.24 -13.96
C TYR A 53 -5.62 6.83 -14.69
N ASN A 54 -5.91 5.52 -14.74
CA ASN A 54 -7.09 5.04 -15.45
C ASN A 54 -8.39 5.45 -14.74
N LEU A 55 -8.41 5.49 -13.40
CA LEU A 55 -9.56 5.98 -12.67
C LEU A 55 -9.81 7.48 -12.92
N ALA A 56 -8.74 8.28 -13.01
CA ALA A 56 -8.84 9.70 -13.38
C ALA A 56 -9.39 9.92 -14.79
N ASN A 57 -9.22 8.95 -15.70
CA ASN A 57 -9.71 8.99 -17.08
C ASN A 57 -11.04 8.21 -17.28
N ASP A 58 -11.72 7.82 -16.21
CA ASP A 58 -12.99 7.07 -16.27
C ASP A 58 -12.88 5.79 -17.11
N SER A 59 -11.78 5.05 -16.97
CA SER A 59 -11.43 3.89 -17.79
C SER A 59 -10.91 2.68 -17.00
N LEU A 60 -10.83 2.78 -15.67
CA LEU A 60 -10.27 1.72 -14.82
C LEU A 60 -11.00 0.40 -15.04
N LYS A 61 -12.33 0.39 -15.03
CA LYS A 61 -13.15 -0.83 -15.22
C LYS A 61 -12.98 -1.45 -16.60
N ILE A 62 -12.59 -0.64 -17.59
CA ILE A 62 -12.37 -1.10 -18.97
C ILE A 62 -11.03 -1.81 -19.09
N VAL A 63 -9.99 -1.29 -18.43
CA VAL A 63 -8.60 -1.74 -18.66
C VAL A 63 -8.03 -2.63 -17.54
N MET A 64 -8.59 -2.56 -16.33
CA MET A 64 -8.12 -3.37 -15.21
C MET A 64 -8.44 -4.85 -15.44
N PRO A 65 -7.46 -5.77 -15.33
CA PRO A 65 -7.72 -7.20 -15.50
C PRO A 65 -8.78 -7.72 -14.53
N GLN A 66 -9.63 -8.62 -15.00
CA GLN A 66 -10.65 -9.28 -14.20
C GLN A 66 -10.14 -10.64 -13.72
N VAL A 67 -9.06 -10.61 -12.93
CA VAL A 67 -8.40 -11.81 -12.39
C VAL A 67 -8.83 -12.05 -10.94
N THR A 68 -9.11 -13.30 -10.63
CA THR A 68 -9.37 -13.77 -9.26
C THR A 68 -8.39 -14.87 -8.90
N SER A 69 -8.20 -15.12 -7.61
CA SER A 69 -7.55 -16.36 -7.16
C SER A 69 -8.28 -17.58 -7.75
N ILE A 70 -7.53 -18.64 -7.98
CA ILE A 70 -8.06 -19.92 -8.48
C ILE A 70 -9.01 -20.59 -7.47
N HIS A 71 -8.93 -20.20 -6.19
CA HIS A 71 -9.73 -20.73 -5.09
C HIS A 71 -11.06 -19.97 -4.86
N VAL A 72 -11.37 -18.99 -5.73
CA VAL A 72 -12.60 -18.19 -5.63
C VAL A 72 -13.80 -18.95 -6.20
N ASP A 73 -14.84 -19.15 -5.38
CA ASP A 73 -16.08 -19.81 -5.80
C ASP A 73 -16.94 -18.89 -6.67
N ASN A 74 -17.19 -17.68 -6.19
CA ASN A 74 -18.02 -16.68 -6.89
C ASN A 74 -17.16 -15.61 -7.57
N LYS A 75 -16.64 -15.93 -8.75
CA LYS A 75 -15.75 -15.05 -9.53
C LYS A 75 -16.45 -13.74 -9.92
N GLU A 76 -17.71 -13.80 -10.33
CA GLU A 76 -18.45 -12.60 -10.75
C GLU A 76 -18.57 -11.58 -9.60
N HIS A 77 -18.93 -12.05 -8.41
CA HIS A 77 -18.98 -11.19 -7.23
C HIS A 77 -17.60 -10.61 -6.88
N ARG A 78 -16.53 -11.43 -6.93
CA ARG A 78 -15.17 -10.97 -6.64
C ARG A 78 -14.65 -9.92 -7.62
N ILE A 79 -15.02 -10.02 -8.90
CA ILE A 79 -14.74 -9.00 -9.92
C ILE A 79 -15.52 -7.71 -9.62
N LYS A 80 -16.78 -7.80 -9.22
CA LYS A 80 -17.59 -6.60 -8.89
C LYS A 80 -17.01 -5.79 -7.72
N VAL A 81 -16.51 -6.45 -6.70
CA VAL A 81 -15.98 -5.77 -5.50
C VAL A 81 -14.53 -5.25 -5.67
N GLN A 82 -13.77 -5.73 -6.64
CA GLN A 82 -12.33 -5.41 -6.79
C GLN A 82 -12.03 -3.92 -6.95
N TYR A 83 -12.99 -3.12 -7.43
CA TYR A 83 -12.76 -1.71 -7.78
C TYR A 83 -12.73 -0.80 -6.53
N VAL A 84 -13.65 -0.97 -5.58
CA VAL A 84 -13.56 -0.27 -4.28
C VAL A 84 -12.34 -0.79 -3.50
N GLU A 85 -12.07 -2.09 -3.60
CA GLU A 85 -10.91 -2.73 -2.98
C GLU A 85 -9.59 -2.10 -3.44
N VAL A 86 -9.35 -2.01 -4.75
CA VAL A 86 -8.12 -1.42 -5.27
C VAL A 86 -8.02 0.07 -4.97
N LEU A 87 -9.14 0.81 -5.04
CA LEU A 87 -9.19 2.23 -4.69
C LEU A 87 -8.75 2.46 -3.24
N GLY A 88 -9.39 1.80 -2.30
CA GLY A 88 -9.10 1.96 -0.88
C GLY A 88 -7.66 1.57 -0.54
N ARG A 89 -7.20 0.43 -1.06
CA ARG A 89 -5.86 -0.08 -0.80
C ARG A 89 -4.76 0.82 -1.37
N VAL A 90 -4.92 1.30 -2.59
CA VAL A 90 -3.96 2.24 -3.20
C VAL A 90 -3.97 3.56 -2.45
N LEU A 91 -5.14 4.17 -2.24
CA LEU A 91 -5.22 5.47 -1.57
C LEU A 91 -4.67 5.43 -0.16
N SER A 92 -4.99 4.40 0.64
CA SER A 92 -4.47 4.30 2.02
C SER A 92 -2.94 4.24 2.08
N GLY A 93 -2.30 3.63 1.08
CA GLY A 93 -0.85 3.51 1.02
C GLY A 93 -0.14 4.80 0.59
N ILE A 94 -0.73 5.55 -0.35
CA ILE A 94 -0.11 6.79 -0.86
C ILE A 94 -0.60 8.06 -0.17
N ALA A 95 -1.60 7.97 0.70
CA ALA A 95 -2.21 9.13 1.37
C ALA A 95 -1.19 10.03 2.08
N PRO A 96 -0.24 9.51 2.89
CA PRO A 96 0.77 10.36 3.52
C PRO A 96 1.65 11.10 2.52
N TRP A 97 2.00 10.46 1.40
CA TRP A 97 2.76 11.11 0.34
C TRP A 97 1.95 12.21 -0.35
N LEU A 98 0.66 11.99 -0.61
CA LEU A 98 -0.23 13.02 -1.15
C LEU A 98 -0.39 14.21 -0.20
N GLN A 99 -0.41 13.99 1.11
CA GLN A 99 -0.47 15.04 2.14
C GLN A 99 0.82 15.86 2.23
N SER A 100 1.97 15.24 1.94
CA SER A 100 3.30 15.81 2.16
C SER A 100 3.66 16.89 1.14
N GLU A 101 4.56 17.82 1.54
CA GLU A 101 5.23 18.77 0.65
C GLU A 101 6.73 18.45 0.47
N ALA A 102 7.18 17.28 0.96
CA ALA A 102 8.56 16.81 0.87
C ALA A 102 8.98 16.44 -0.55
N GLY A 103 10.27 16.17 -0.76
CA GLY A 103 10.82 15.71 -2.02
C GLY A 103 11.42 16.80 -2.89
N ASP A 104 12.20 16.38 -3.88
CA ASP A 104 12.80 17.25 -4.87
C ASP A 104 11.75 17.82 -5.88
N LYS A 105 12.22 18.64 -6.81
CA LYS A 105 11.33 19.25 -7.81
C LYS A 105 10.55 18.21 -8.63
N ASN A 106 11.18 17.08 -8.97
CA ASN A 106 10.55 16.04 -9.79
C ASN A 106 9.49 15.28 -8.99
N GLU A 107 9.78 14.95 -7.72
CA GLU A 107 8.81 14.33 -6.82
C GLU A 107 7.60 15.25 -6.57
N LYS A 108 7.83 16.55 -6.36
CA LYS A 108 6.75 17.54 -6.18
C LYS A 108 5.87 17.66 -7.43
N ALA A 109 6.47 17.68 -8.61
CA ALA A 109 5.72 17.70 -9.88
C ALA A 109 4.88 16.42 -10.06
N LEU A 110 5.46 15.25 -9.77
CA LEU A 110 4.76 13.98 -9.80
C LEU A 110 3.59 13.95 -8.81
N ARG A 111 3.79 14.40 -7.57
CA ARG A 111 2.74 14.48 -6.55
C ARG A 111 1.61 15.41 -6.97
N THR A 112 1.91 16.56 -7.56
CA THR A 112 0.90 17.48 -8.09
C THR A 112 0.01 16.79 -9.13
N GLN A 113 0.61 16.02 -10.04
CA GLN A 113 -0.12 15.23 -11.02
C GLN A 113 -1.00 14.15 -10.36
N TYR A 114 -0.45 13.41 -9.37
CA TYR A 114 -1.20 12.41 -8.61
C TYR A 114 -2.35 13.00 -7.82
N ARG A 115 -2.16 14.17 -7.20
CA ARG A 115 -3.23 14.91 -6.51
C ARG A 115 -4.41 15.19 -7.44
N GLN A 116 -4.13 15.64 -8.66
CA GLN A 116 -5.17 15.88 -9.69
C GLN A 116 -5.88 14.56 -10.07
N TRP A 117 -5.10 13.52 -10.38
CA TRP A 117 -5.66 12.22 -10.76
C TRP A 117 -6.51 11.60 -9.64
N VAL A 118 -6.03 11.66 -8.41
CA VAL A 118 -6.77 11.09 -7.26
C VAL A 118 -8.09 11.82 -7.04
N LEU A 119 -8.10 13.15 -7.04
CA LEU A 119 -9.34 13.91 -6.87
C LEU A 119 -10.33 13.63 -7.99
N GLN A 120 -9.88 13.62 -9.26
CA GLN A 120 -10.72 13.29 -10.39
C GLN A 120 -11.23 11.84 -10.32
N GLY A 121 -10.35 10.90 -9.98
CA GLY A 121 -10.69 9.49 -9.85
C GLY A 121 -11.71 9.23 -8.74
N VAL A 122 -11.59 9.90 -7.59
CA VAL A 122 -12.58 9.82 -6.51
C VAL A 122 -13.96 10.32 -6.98
N LYS A 123 -14.00 11.40 -7.79
CA LYS A 123 -15.25 11.89 -8.38
C LYS A 123 -15.89 10.85 -9.28
N HIS A 124 -15.14 10.23 -10.19
CA HIS A 124 -15.65 9.16 -11.05
C HIS A 124 -16.11 7.95 -10.24
N ALA A 125 -15.41 7.59 -9.17
CA ALA A 125 -15.82 6.50 -8.30
C ALA A 125 -17.15 6.74 -7.58
N LEU A 126 -17.52 8.00 -7.34
CA LEU A 126 -18.72 8.40 -6.61
C LEU A 126 -19.90 8.80 -7.53
N ASP A 127 -19.63 9.17 -8.78
CA ASP A 127 -20.63 9.59 -9.75
C ASP A 127 -21.30 8.37 -10.39
N SER A 128 -22.61 8.19 -10.14
CA SER A 128 -23.38 7.05 -10.67
C SER A 128 -23.50 7.03 -12.20
N THR A 129 -23.15 8.12 -12.88
CA THR A 129 -23.16 8.22 -14.36
C THR A 129 -21.80 7.92 -14.98
N ALA A 130 -20.73 7.89 -14.18
CA ALA A 130 -19.39 7.55 -14.64
C ALA A 130 -19.26 6.04 -14.93
N LYS A 131 -18.39 5.68 -15.89
CA LYS A 131 -18.06 4.28 -16.20
C LYS A 131 -17.41 3.57 -15.02
N ASP A 132 -16.61 4.32 -14.26
CA ASP A 132 -15.89 3.82 -13.10
C ASP A 132 -16.66 3.96 -11.79
N PHE A 133 -17.97 4.30 -11.84
CA PHE A 133 -18.81 4.34 -10.63
C PHE A 133 -18.61 3.11 -9.75
N MET A 134 -18.35 3.31 -8.49
CA MET A 134 -18.11 2.25 -7.51
C MET A 134 -19.29 2.13 -6.55
N ASN A 135 -19.96 0.98 -6.58
CA ASN A 135 -21.10 0.74 -5.71
C ASN A 135 -20.63 0.18 -4.36
N PHE A 136 -20.77 0.95 -3.29
CA PHE A 136 -20.45 0.57 -1.91
C PHE A 136 -21.51 -0.30 -1.25
N ASP A 137 -22.53 -0.73 -2.02
CA ASP A 137 -23.75 -1.39 -1.54
C ASP A 137 -23.95 -2.82 -2.07
N ILE A 138 -22.93 -3.48 -2.60
CA ILE A 138 -23.06 -4.77 -3.28
C ILE A 138 -22.68 -5.99 -2.44
N GLY A 139 -22.37 -5.83 -1.15
CA GLY A 139 -22.09 -6.95 -0.26
C GLY A 139 -21.15 -6.61 0.90
N GLY A 140 -20.99 -7.57 1.81
CA GLY A 140 -20.20 -7.40 3.03
C GLY A 140 -18.75 -7.00 2.82
N GLN A 141 -18.13 -7.41 1.69
CA GLN A 141 -16.77 -6.99 1.34
C GLN A 141 -16.61 -5.46 1.31
N GLN A 142 -17.66 -4.73 0.93
CA GLN A 142 -17.62 -3.26 0.87
C GLN A 142 -17.42 -2.61 2.24
N LEU A 143 -17.76 -3.28 3.34
CA LEU A 143 -17.42 -2.79 4.69
C LEU A 143 -15.91 -2.71 4.89
N VAL A 144 -15.16 -3.70 4.38
CA VAL A 144 -13.70 -3.74 4.41
C VAL A 144 -13.11 -2.65 3.54
N ASP A 145 -13.54 -2.61 2.26
CA ASP A 145 -12.90 -1.78 1.24
C ASP A 145 -13.19 -0.30 1.46
N ALA A 146 -14.41 0.05 1.90
CA ALA A 146 -14.77 1.40 2.32
C ALA A 146 -13.89 1.88 3.50
N SER A 147 -13.50 1.00 4.42
CA SER A 147 -12.65 1.38 5.55
C SER A 147 -11.22 1.75 5.13
N TYR A 148 -10.69 1.17 4.06
CA TYR A 148 -9.41 1.60 3.50
C TYR A 148 -9.54 2.96 2.79
N VAL A 149 -10.67 3.24 2.13
CA VAL A 149 -10.97 4.59 1.62
C VAL A 149 -11.03 5.58 2.79
N ALA A 150 -11.78 5.25 3.84
CA ALA A 150 -11.88 6.06 5.06
C ALA A 150 -10.50 6.33 5.68
N LEU A 151 -9.66 5.29 5.81
CA LEU A 151 -8.29 5.40 6.33
C LEU A 151 -7.42 6.33 5.48
N ALA A 152 -7.57 6.31 4.15
CA ALA A 152 -6.84 7.21 3.25
C ALA A 152 -7.15 8.69 3.54
N PHE A 153 -8.43 9.03 3.67
CA PHE A 153 -8.86 10.40 3.97
C PHE A 153 -8.45 10.85 5.39
N VAL A 154 -8.43 9.91 6.33
CA VAL A 154 -7.95 10.18 7.70
C VAL A 154 -6.44 10.46 7.71
N ARG A 155 -5.65 9.70 6.94
CA ARG A 155 -4.21 9.88 6.79
C ARG A 155 -3.84 11.15 6.02
N ALA A 156 -4.69 11.56 5.08
CA ALA A 156 -4.50 12.74 4.24
C ALA A 156 -5.74 13.64 4.26
N PRO A 157 -5.94 14.47 5.30
CA PRO A 157 -7.03 15.45 5.34
C PRO A 157 -7.09 16.37 4.11
N TRP A 158 -5.94 16.60 3.46
CA TRP A 158 -5.85 17.30 2.18
C TRP A 158 -6.84 16.77 1.12
N LEU A 159 -7.04 15.45 1.06
CA LEU A 159 -8.02 14.84 0.13
C LEU A 159 -9.43 15.35 0.40
N TRP A 160 -9.82 15.43 1.67
CA TRP A 160 -11.11 15.94 2.06
C TRP A 160 -11.27 17.43 1.78
N GLU A 161 -10.26 18.22 2.12
CA GLU A 161 -10.24 19.67 1.96
C GLU A 161 -10.33 20.10 0.48
N ASN A 162 -9.83 19.28 -0.44
CA ASN A 162 -9.83 19.54 -1.87
C ASN A 162 -10.94 18.81 -2.66
N LEU A 163 -11.77 18.02 -1.99
CA LEU A 163 -12.96 17.44 -2.57
C LEU A 163 -14.14 18.43 -2.43
N ASP A 164 -14.88 18.69 -3.51
CA ASP A 164 -16.02 19.60 -3.46
C ASP A 164 -17.15 19.05 -2.57
N LYS A 165 -18.08 19.92 -2.18
CA LYS A 165 -19.15 19.58 -1.21
C LYS A 165 -20.08 18.47 -1.66
N GLU A 166 -20.36 18.39 -2.94
CA GLU A 166 -21.20 17.33 -3.52
C GLU A 166 -20.51 15.97 -3.36
N ASN A 167 -19.24 15.87 -3.78
CA ASN A 167 -18.48 14.63 -3.65
C ASN A 167 -18.16 14.28 -2.19
N GLN A 168 -17.98 15.27 -1.30
CA GLN A 168 -17.93 15.03 0.15
C GLN A 168 -19.20 14.35 0.65
N ALA A 169 -20.38 14.86 0.25
CA ALA A 169 -21.67 14.29 0.63
C ALA A 169 -21.88 12.87 0.06
N LEU A 170 -21.48 12.64 -1.20
CA LEU A 170 -21.53 11.32 -1.84
C LEU A 170 -20.62 10.32 -1.13
N LEU A 171 -19.40 10.71 -0.76
CA LEU A 171 -18.47 9.86 -0.01
C LEU A 171 -19.03 9.49 1.37
N VAL A 172 -19.58 10.47 2.10
CA VAL A 172 -20.24 10.22 3.40
C VAL A 172 -21.40 9.22 3.23
N LYS A 173 -22.24 9.40 2.21
CA LYS A 173 -23.33 8.47 1.88
C LYS A 173 -22.80 7.06 1.60
N SER A 174 -21.73 6.96 0.81
CA SER A 174 -21.08 5.68 0.44
C SER A 174 -20.45 4.97 1.65
N ILE A 175 -19.85 5.70 2.57
CA ILE A 175 -19.35 5.13 3.83
C ILE A 175 -20.54 4.67 4.71
N ARG A 176 -21.57 5.51 4.89
CA ARG A 176 -22.72 5.20 5.74
C ARG A 176 -23.51 3.97 5.28
N VAL A 177 -23.62 3.75 3.97
CA VAL A 177 -24.37 2.60 3.45
C VAL A 177 -23.80 1.27 3.91
N THR A 178 -22.51 1.23 4.24
CA THR A 178 -21.84 0.01 4.75
C THR A 178 -22.29 -0.39 6.15
N ARG A 179 -22.95 0.51 6.91
CA ARG A 179 -23.51 0.22 8.25
C ARG A 179 -24.51 -0.95 8.26
N LYS A 180 -25.15 -1.22 7.12
CA LYS A 180 -26.10 -2.35 7.00
C LYS A 180 -25.41 -3.71 6.98
N PHE A 181 -24.11 -3.78 6.67
CA PHE A 181 -23.38 -5.02 6.64
C PHE A 181 -22.89 -5.38 8.04
N LYS A 182 -23.24 -6.60 8.46
CA LYS A 182 -22.76 -7.15 9.72
C LYS A 182 -21.29 -7.54 9.57
N PRO A 183 -20.37 -6.98 10.38
CA PRO A 183 -18.99 -7.41 10.38
C PRO A 183 -18.87 -8.85 10.87
N VAL A 184 -17.93 -9.60 10.30
CA VAL A 184 -17.51 -10.90 10.86
C VAL A 184 -16.88 -10.62 12.23
N PHE A 185 -17.05 -11.55 13.18
CA PHE A 185 -16.51 -11.42 14.54
C PHE A 185 -15.00 -11.68 14.56
N SER A 186 -14.26 -10.71 14.02
CA SER A 186 -12.81 -10.76 13.79
C SER A 186 -12.28 -9.31 13.64
N ASN A 187 -11.12 -9.11 12.99
CA ASN A 187 -10.61 -7.78 12.62
C ASN A 187 -11.63 -6.93 11.85
N TRP A 188 -12.70 -7.52 11.30
CA TRP A 188 -13.76 -6.78 10.63
C TRP A 188 -14.48 -5.76 11.52
N LEU A 189 -14.44 -5.93 12.83
CA LEU A 189 -14.92 -4.92 13.76
C LEU A 189 -14.15 -3.61 13.63
N LEU A 190 -12.84 -3.68 13.35
CA LEU A 190 -12.01 -2.49 13.12
C LEU A 190 -12.36 -1.78 11.82
N PHE A 191 -12.79 -2.50 10.77
CA PHE A 191 -13.28 -1.86 9.55
C PHE A 191 -14.55 -1.05 9.81
N SER A 192 -15.49 -1.62 10.58
CA SER A 192 -16.68 -0.89 11.01
C SER A 192 -16.32 0.35 11.82
N ALA A 193 -15.43 0.22 12.79
CA ALA A 193 -14.96 1.33 13.63
C ALA A 193 -14.24 2.42 12.82
N MET A 194 -13.45 2.07 11.80
CA MET A 194 -12.73 3.04 10.97
C MET A 194 -13.70 3.87 10.11
N ASN A 195 -14.77 3.26 9.59
CA ASN A 195 -15.81 3.99 8.87
C ASN A 195 -16.49 5.03 9.78
N GLU A 196 -16.73 4.69 11.05
CA GLU A 196 -17.26 5.64 12.03
C GLU A 196 -16.23 6.70 12.42
N ALA A 197 -14.96 6.33 12.56
CA ALA A 197 -13.89 7.29 12.85
C ALA A 197 -13.70 8.32 11.73
N PHE A 198 -13.87 7.93 10.45
CA PHE A 198 -13.92 8.87 9.33
C PHE A 198 -15.06 9.89 9.51
N LEU A 199 -16.27 9.44 9.84
CA LEU A 199 -17.40 10.33 10.07
C LEU A 199 -17.13 11.28 11.24
N ALA A 200 -16.62 10.77 12.36
CA ALA A 200 -16.21 11.54 13.52
C ALA A 200 -15.13 12.60 13.18
N ARG A 201 -14.13 12.20 12.37
CA ARG A 201 -13.00 13.09 11.98
C ARG A 201 -13.49 14.31 11.21
N PHE A 202 -14.46 14.13 10.32
CA PHE A 202 -14.96 15.18 9.44
C PHE A 202 -16.26 15.84 9.91
N GLY A 203 -16.65 15.63 11.17
CA GLY A 203 -17.73 16.36 11.82
C GLY A 203 -19.13 15.85 11.52
N TYR A 204 -19.26 14.64 11.03
CA TYR A 204 -20.53 13.99 10.80
C TYR A 204 -20.98 13.17 12.03
N GLU A 205 -22.29 12.92 12.11
CA GLU A 205 -22.82 11.97 13.08
C GLU A 205 -22.22 10.58 12.84
N TRP A 206 -21.70 9.97 13.91
CA TRP A 206 -21.05 8.66 13.92
C TRP A 206 -21.61 7.80 15.05
N ASP A 207 -21.44 6.49 14.94
CA ASP A 207 -21.93 5.53 15.93
C ASP A 207 -20.81 5.16 16.91
N PRO A 208 -20.81 5.71 18.14
CA PRO A 208 -19.80 5.41 19.13
C PRO A 208 -19.81 3.95 19.60
N MET A 209 -20.98 3.27 19.55
CA MET A 209 -21.10 1.87 19.96
C MET A 209 -20.28 0.94 19.06
N ARG A 210 -20.20 1.22 17.75
CA ARG A 210 -19.37 0.42 16.82
C ARG A 210 -17.88 0.54 17.13
N VAL A 211 -17.45 1.73 17.50
CA VAL A 211 -16.05 2.01 17.89
C VAL A 211 -15.76 1.36 19.25
N ASP A 212 -16.63 1.56 20.24
CA ASP A 212 -16.48 0.99 21.58
C ASP A 212 -16.41 -0.53 21.51
N TYR A 213 -17.36 -1.15 20.82
CA TYR A 213 -17.38 -2.60 20.69
C TYR A 213 -16.11 -3.17 20.04
N ALA A 214 -15.62 -2.53 18.98
CA ALA A 214 -14.39 -2.94 18.34
C ALA A 214 -13.17 -2.84 19.28
N LEU A 215 -13.04 -1.71 20.00
CA LEU A 215 -11.94 -1.48 20.94
C LEU A 215 -11.97 -2.49 22.11
N GLN A 216 -13.15 -2.73 22.70
CA GLN A 216 -13.32 -3.69 23.78
C GLN A 216 -13.01 -5.13 23.35
N GLN A 217 -13.42 -5.53 22.13
CA GLN A 217 -13.09 -6.85 21.61
C GLN A 217 -11.59 -7.00 21.32
N MET A 218 -10.94 -5.98 20.77
CA MET A 218 -9.49 -6.02 20.59
C MET A 218 -8.74 -6.13 21.93
N GLU A 219 -9.20 -5.46 22.98
CA GLU A 219 -8.60 -5.62 24.32
C GLU A 219 -8.73 -7.06 24.82
N GLN A 220 -9.88 -7.71 24.62
CA GLN A 220 -10.09 -9.11 24.99
C GLN A 220 -9.27 -10.09 24.13
N TRP A 221 -8.98 -9.75 22.89
CA TRP A 221 -8.22 -10.59 21.97
C TRP A 221 -6.70 -10.35 22.02
N TYR A 222 -6.24 -9.52 22.94
CA TYR A 222 -4.80 -9.34 23.15
C TYR A 222 -4.20 -10.59 23.82
N THR A 223 -3.20 -11.21 23.17
CA THR A 223 -2.57 -12.45 23.64
C THR A 223 -1.25 -12.24 24.36
N GLY A 224 -0.75 -11.02 24.40
CA GLY A 224 0.57 -10.69 24.97
C GLY A 224 1.62 -10.43 23.91
N ASP A 225 2.75 -9.89 24.31
CA ASP A 225 3.93 -9.64 23.50
C ASP A 225 3.67 -8.85 22.19
N GLY A 226 2.71 -7.92 22.23
CA GLY A 226 2.34 -7.12 21.05
C GLY A 226 1.42 -7.82 20.06
N MET A 227 0.93 -9.03 20.35
CA MET A 227 0.11 -9.82 19.44
C MET A 227 -1.37 -9.84 19.84
N TYR A 228 -2.24 -9.84 18.85
CA TYR A 228 -3.68 -10.02 18.97
C TYR A 228 -4.12 -11.27 18.20
N THR A 229 -5.16 -11.93 18.70
CA THR A 229 -5.91 -12.90 17.87
C THR A 229 -6.78 -12.11 16.87
N ASP A 230 -7.14 -12.79 15.79
CA ASP A 230 -8.09 -12.27 14.79
C ASP A 230 -9.46 -12.92 15.00
N GLY A 231 -10.18 -12.43 16.00
CA GLY A 231 -11.37 -13.08 16.54
C GLY A 231 -11.02 -14.01 17.71
N THR A 232 -11.79 -15.08 17.89
CA THR A 232 -11.67 -15.97 19.04
C THR A 232 -10.51 -16.98 18.95
N SER A 233 -9.88 -17.11 17.79
CA SER A 233 -8.81 -18.07 17.55
C SER A 233 -7.54 -17.40 17.07
N PHE A 234 -6.40 -17.84 17.60
CA PHE A 234 -5.09 -17.36 17.14
C PHE A 234 -4.75 -17.98 15.79
N ALA A 235 -4.26 -17.15 14.87
CA ALA A 235 -3.64 -17.57 13.62
C ALA A 235 -2.28 -16.89 13.48
N PHE A 236 -1.25 -17.66 13.17
CA PHE A 236 0.08 -17.12 12.88
C PHE A 236 0.12 -16.60 11.44
N ASP A 237 -0.33 -15.37 11.27
CA ASP A 237 -0.35 -14.64 10.01
C ASP A 237 0.02 -13.17 10.20
N TYR A 238 -0.07 -12.36 9.15
CA TYR A 238 0.29 -10.94 9.19
C TYR A 238 -0.90 -10.00 9.42
N TYR A 239 -2.08 -10.47 9.87
CA TYR A 239 -3.24 -9.58 10.10
C TYR A 239 -3.01 -8.57 11.21
N ASN A 240 -2.14 -8.86 12.16
CA ASN A 240 -1.66 -7.87 13.12
C ASN A 240 -1.01 -6.66 12.41
N SER A 241 -0.31 -6.89 11.29
CA SER A 241 0.31 -5.84 10.47
C SER A 241 -0.63 -5.26 9.41
N TYR A 242 -1.37 -6.11 8.70
CA TYR A 242 -2.23 -5.63 7.62
C TYR A 242 -3.31 -4.68 8.11
N VAL A 243 -3.88 -4.97 9.31
CA VAL A 243 -5.09 -4.31 9.82
C VAL A 243 -4.96 -3.90 11.27
N ILE A 244 -4.75 -4.84 12.21
CA ILE A 244 -5.07 -4.63 13.63
C ILE A 244 -4.31 -3.43 14.20
N HIS A 245 -3.00 -3.44 14.18
CA HIS A 245 -2.19 -2.37 14.74
C HIS A 245 -2.37 -1.02 14.02
N PRO A 246 -2.31 -0.93 12.65
CA PRO A 246 -2.49 0.33 11.96
C PRO A 246 -3.87 0.96 12.20
N TYR A 247 -4.92 0.15 12.26
CA TYR A 247 -6.27 0.63 12.53
C TYR A 247 -6.44 1.10 13.97
N LEU A 248 -5.92 0.35 14.94
CA LEU A 248 -5.92 0.76 16.35
C LEU A 248 -5.15 2.08 16.56
N ALA A 249 -4.00 2.25 15.89
CA ALA A 249 -3.25 3.50 15.93
C ALA A 249 -4.06 4.67 15.35
N ALA A 250 -4.71 4.48 14.20
CA ALA A 250 -5.54 5.51 13.58
C ALA A 250 -6.78 5.84 14.43
N LEU A 251 -7.43 4.84 15.03
CA LEU A 251 -8.55 5.05 15.96
C LEU A 251 -8.11 5.85 17.18
N ALA A 252 -6.93 5.56 17.75
CA ALA A 252 -6.39 6.30 18.88
C ALA A 252 -6.17 7.79 18.54
N ASP A 253 -5.65 8.09 17.34
CA ASP A 253 -5.43 9.48 16.90
C ASP A 253 -6.73 10.27 16.71
N ILE A 254 -7.79 9.61 16.25
CA ILE A 254 -9.06 10.29 15.92
C ILE A 254 -9.96 10.35 17.14
N ILE A 255 -10.24 9.19 17.73
CA ILE A 255 -11.20 9.07 18.82
C ILE A 255 -10.62 9.61 20.11
N GLY A 256 -9.31 9.49 20.36
CA GLY A 256 -8.63 10.10 21.49
C GLY A 256 -8.74 11.63 21.54
N LYS A 257 -8.96 12.28 20.37
CA LYS A 257 -9.25 13.72 20.30
C LYS A 257 -10.72 14.08 20.53
N LYS A 258 -11.62 13.08 20.52
CA LYS A 258 -13.06 13.28 20.68
C LYS A 258 -13.52 12.98 22.11
N THR A 259 -12.84 12.05 22.80
CA THR A 259 -13.19 11.63 24.15
C THR A 259 -11.97 11.11 24.90
N ASN A 260 -11.96 11.31 26.21
CA ASN A 260 -10.93 10.78 27.10
C ASN A 260 -11.25 9.36 27.61
N SER A 261 -12.39 8.78 27.22
CA SER A 261 -12.87 7.51 27.76
C SER A 261 -11.94 6.33 27.52
N TYR A 262 -11.06 6.43 26.52
CA TYR A 262 -10.16 5.32 26.12
C TYR A 262 -8.66 5.62 26.39
N ASN A 263 -8.32 6.70 27.12
CA ASN A 263 -6.92 7.11 27.27
C ASN A 263 -6.02 5.98 27.77
N GLY A 264 -6.41 5.27 28.82
CA GLY A 264 -5.63 4.14 29.36
C GLY A 264 -5.48 2.99 28.36
N MET A 265 -6.51 2.72 27.54
CA MET A 265 -6.47 1.71 26.50
C MET A 265 -5.54 2.15 25.34
N PHE A 266 -5.60 3.41 24.92
CA PHE A 266 -4.74 3.93 23.86
C PHE A 266 -3.26 3.95 24.28
N ASP A 267 -2.96 4.15 25.57
CA ASP A 267 -1.60 4.03 26.12
C ASP A 267 -1.07 2.59 26.01
N LYS A 268 -1.92 1.59 26.31
CA LYS A 268 -1.57 0.18 26.10
C LYS A 268 -1.35 -0.14 24.61
N ILE A 269 -2.26 0.33 23.74
CA ILE A 269 -2.16 0.15 22.28
C ILE A 269 -0.83 0.70 21.76
N ARG A 270 -0.40 1.90 22.20
CA ARG A 270 0.90 2.46 21.79
C ARG A 270 2.07 1.55 22.17
N LYS A 271 2.12 1.05 23.40
CA LYS A 271 3.17 0.13 23.88
C LYS A 271 3.16 -1.19 23.11
N ARG A 272 1.96 -1.73 22.81
CA ARG A 272 1.80 -2.95 22.01
C ARG A 272 2.26 -2.74 20.57
N ASN A 273 1.96 -1.57 19.97
CA ASN A 273 2.44 -1.17 18.65
C ASN A 273 3.98 -1.09 18.60
N GLU A 274 4.63 -0.48 19.60
CA GLU A 274 6.08 -0.43 19.71
C GLU A 274 6.69 -1.84 19.79
N ARG A 275 6.12 -2.72 20.61
CA ARG A 275 6.62 -4.10 20.75
C ARG A 275 6.46 -4.87 19.45
N TYR A 276 5.32 -4.78 18.79
CA TYR A 276 5.08 -5.50 17.54
C TYR A 276 5.99 -4.99 16.42
N ALA A 277 6.34 -3.70 16.40
CA ALA A 277 7.31 -3.15 15.44
C ALA A 277 8.71 -3.79 15.60
N VAL A 278 9.15 -4.07 16.83
CA VAL A 278 10.41 -4.80 17.09
C VAL A 278 10.34 -6.21 16.53
N LEU A 279 9.25 -6.94 16.76
CA LEU A 279 9.06 -8.29 16.21
C LEU A 279 9.09 -8.27 14.68
N GLN A 280 8.40 -7.30 14.06
CA GLN A 280 8.34 -7.18 12.61
C GLN A 280 9.72 -6.93 11.99
N GLU A 281 10.51 -6.01 12.55
CA GLU A 281 11.85 -5.73 12.02
C GLU A 281 12.75 -6.97 12.10
N ARG A 282 12.65 -7.76 13.17
CA ARG A 282 13.39 -9.01 13.34
C ARG A 282 12.94 -10.14 12.43
N LEU A 283 11.69 -10.14 11.95
CA LEU A 283 11.20 -11.11 10.98
C LEU A 283 11.76 -10.89 9.56
N ILE A 284 12.34 -9.72 9.26
CA ILE A 284 12.94 -9.45 7.95
C ILE A 284 14.35 -10.05 7.90
N ASN A 285 14.52 -11.11 7.11
CA ASN A 285 15.82 -11.74 6.87
C ASN A 285 16.82 -10.78 6.23
N ALA A 286 18.12 -11.11 6.32
CA ALA A 286 19.21 -10.26 5.82
C ALA A 286 19.11 -9.92 4.31
N ASP A 287 18.39 -10.70 3.53
CA ASP A 287 18.14 -10.52 2.09
C ASP A 287 16.76 -9.93 1.77
N GLY A 288 15.97 -9.53 2.77
CA GLY A 288 14.62 -8.98 2.61
C GLY A 288 13.51 -10.03 2.47
N THR A 289 13.82 -11.33 2.54
CA THR A 289 12.79 -12.37 2.69
C THR A 289 12.21 -12.37 4.10
N TYR A 290 11.05 -13.00 4.28
CA TYR A 290 10.38 -13.18 5.56
C TYR A 290 9.55 -14.46 5.54
N PRO A 291 9.11 -15.00 6.67
CA PRO A 291 8.31 -16.22 6.71
C PRO A 291 7.08 -16.12 5.80
N ALA A 292 6.99 -17.00 4.80
CA ALA A 292 5.88 -17.08 3.86
C ALA A 292 4.76 -17.94 4.49
N THR A 293 4.12 -17.42 5.53
CA THR A 293 3.12 -18.13 6.33
C THR A 293 1.81 -17.32 6.45
N GLY A 294 0.73 -18.03 6.70
CA GLY A 294 -0.59 -17.49 6.93
C GLY A 294 -1.32 -17.09 5.65
N ARG A 295 -2.59 -16.79 5.81
CA ARG A 295 -3.47 -16.31 4.73
C ARG A 295 -3.05 -14.91 4.27
N SER A 296 -3.47 -14.53 3.08
CA SER A 296 -3.22 -13.21 2.47
C SER A 296 -1.74 -12.90 2.23
N ILE A 297 -0.88 -13.92 2.15
CA ILE A 297 0.57 -13.69 1.95
C ILE A 297 0.87 -12.97 0.63
N ILE A 298 -0.04 -13.01 -0.33
CA ILE A 298 0.03 -12.28 -1.59
C ILE A 298 -0.01 -10.74 -1.41
N TYR A 299 -0.24 -10.26 -0.20
CA TYR A 299 -0.20 -8.83 0.14
C TYR A 299 1.24 -8.27 0.21
N ARG A 300 2.24 -9.11 -0.03
CA ARG A 300 3.65 -8.73 -0.20
C ARG A 300 4.15 -7.82 0.92
N GLY A 301 4.73 -6.68 0.57
CA GLY A 301 5.26 -5.71 1.51
C GLY A 301 4.28 -5.20 2.58
N ALA A 302 2.97 -5.40 2.40
CA ALA A 302 2.01 -5.07 3.46
C ALA A 302 2.17 -5.96 4.71
N ALA A 303 2.88 -7.08 4.63
CA ALA A 303 3.31 -7.82 5.83
C ALA A 303 4.03 -6.92 6.84
N PHE A 304 4.57 -5.78 6.39
CA PHE A 304 5.24 -4.76 7.20
C PHE A 304 4.54 -3.41 7.14
N HIS A 305 3.24 -3.38 6.85
CA HIS A 305 2.40 -2.17 6.87
C HIS A 305 2.51 -1.47 8.24
N HIS A 306 2.42 -2.22 9.34
CA HIS A 306 2.54 -1.65 10.68
C HIS A 306 3.92 -1.02 10.93
N LEU A 307 5.02 -1.70 10.54
CA LEU A 307 6.37 -1.15 10.70
C LEU A 307 6.55 0.15 9.89
N ALA A 308 6.00 0.20 8.67
CA ALA A 308 5.97 1.40 7.84
C ALA A 308 5.10 2.52 8.45
N ASP A 309 3.95 2.16 9.04
CA ASP A 309 3.05 3.10 9.74
C ASP A 309 3.74 3.71 10.98
N MET A 310 4.45 2.88 11.77
CA MET A 310 5.22 3.34 12.93
C MET A 310 6.38 4.28 12.52
N ALA A 311 7.07 3.98 11.42
CA ALA A 311 8.10 4.86 10.88
C ALA A 311 7.52 6.20 10.42
N TRP A 312 6.43 6.18 9.64
CA TRP A 312 5.75 7.39 9.20
C TRP A 312 5.23 8.25 10.34
N ARG A 313 4.72 7.64 11.41
CA ARG A 313 4.23 8.34 12.62
C ARG A 313 5.37 8.85 13.50
N SER A 314 6.64 8.62 13.16
CA SER A 314 7.80 8.90 14.03
C SER A 314 7.65 8.26 15.42
N SER A 315 7.05 7.06 15.46
CA SER A 315 6.69 6.33 16.70
C SER A 315 7.47 5.02 16.84
N LEU A 316 8.60 4.90 16.16
CA LEU A 316 9.48 3.74 16.33
C LEU A 316 10.01 3.65 17.76
N PRO A 317 10.06 2.46 18.38
CA PRO A 317 10.66 2.27 19.69
C PRO A 317 12.15 2.56 19.67
N LYS A 318 12.73 2.92 20.82
CA LYS A 318 14.15 3.37 20.93
C LYS A 318 15.18 2.38 20.40
N GLN A 319 14.87 1.08 20.40
CA GLN A 319 15.76 0.02 19.87
C GLN A 319 15.76 -0.08 18.34
N LEU A 320 14.86 0.59 17.65
CA LEU A 320 14.78 0.62 16.19
C LEU A 320 15.16 2.00 15.66
N SER A 321 16.36 2.14 15.09
CA SER A 321 16.70 3.39 14.42
C SER A 321 15.92 3.54 13.11
N PRO A 322 15.52 4.75 12.72
CA PRO A 322 14.82 4.99 11.44
C PRO A 322 15.57 4.47 10.22
N ALA A 323 16.90 4.62 10.20
CA ALA A 323 17.75 4.14 9.11
C ALA A 323 17.77 2.60 8.97
N GLN A 324 17.78 1.88 10.09
CA GLN A 324 17.73 0.42 10.08
C GLN A 324 16.36 -0.07 9.57
N VAL A 325 15.27 0.56 9.98
CA VAL A 325 13.93 0.25 9.49
C VAL A 325 13.81 0.57 7.98
N ARG A 326 14.37 1.71 7.53
CA ARG A 326 14.45 2.02 6.10
C ARG A 326 15.16 0.92 5.32
N GLY A 327 16.34 0.48 5.79
CA GLY A 327 17.11 -0.58 5.15
C GLY A 327 16.32 -1.89 5.02
N ALA A 328 15.69 -2.31 6.12
CA ALA A 328 14.88 -3.53 6.18
C ALA A 328 13.68 -3.46 5.22
N LEU A 329 12.90 -2.38 5.26
CA LEU A 329 11.75 -2.19 4.36
C LEU A 329 12.18 -2.07 2.89
N THR A 330 13.31 -1.40 2.60
CA THR A 330 13.87 -1.32 1.23
C THR A 330 14.20 -2.72 0.71
N ALA A 331 14.77 -3.59 1.53
CA ALA A 331 15.06 -4.96 1.15
C ALA A 331 13.77 -5.77 0.85
N VAL A 332 12.72 -5.60 1.65
CA VAL A 332 11.40 -6.21 1.40
C VAL A 332 10.80 -5.72 0.07
N ILE A 333 10.84 -4.40 -0.18
CA ILE A 333 10.34 -3.82 -1.44
C ILE A 333 11.07 -4.43 -2.63
N LYS A 334 12.40 -4.47 -2.60
CA LYS A 334 13.22 -5.10 -3.64
C LYS A 334 12.82 -6.56 -3.83
N LYS A 335 12.79 -7.34 -2.76
CA LYS A 335 12.47 -8.76 -2.82
C LYS A 335 11.09 -9.01 -3.42
N THR A 336 10.05 -8.30 -3.00
CA THR A 336 8.67 -8.61 -3.36
C THR A 336 8.18 -7.96 -4.67
N LEU A 337 8.88 -6.91 -5.18
CA LEU A 337 8.42 -6.15 -6.35
C LEU A 337 9.32 -6.27 -7.59
N GLU A 338 10.55 -6.78 -7.47
CA GLU A 338 11.49 -6.83 -8.60
C GLU A 338 11.54 -8.20 -9.33
N SER A 339 10.73 -9.18 -8.93
CA SER A 339 10.60 -10.42 -9.70
C SER A 339 10.03 -10.11 -11.10
N PRO A 340 10.55 -10.76 -12.17
CA PRO A 340 10.12 -10.51 -13.55
C PRO A 340 8.62 -10.70 -13.80
N THR A 341 7.96 -11.57 -13.03
CA THR A 341 6.54 -11.89 -13.17
C THR A 341 5.64 -11.16 -12.16
N THR A 342 6.20 -10.21 -11.37
CA THR A 342 5.42 -9.40 -10.41
C THR A 342 4.38 -8.54 -11.10
N TYR A 343 4.66 -8.10 -12.34
CA TYR A 343 3.74 -7.29 -13.13
C TYR A 343 3.46 -7.99 -14.48
N ARG A 344 2.17 -8.03 -14.85
CA ARG A 344 1.71 -8.45 -16.17
C ARG A 344 1.02 -7.27 -16.85
N ASN A 345 1.54 -6.80 -17.98
CA ASN A 345 1.02 -5.64 -18.72
C ASN A 345 0.85 -4.39 -17.83
N GLY A 346 1.79 -4.18 -16.89
CA GLY A 346 1.76 -3.07 -15.93
C GLY A 346 0.90 -3.29 -14.68
N TRP A 347 0.13 -4.35 -14.60
CA TRP A 347 -0.71 -4.67 -13.44
C TRP A 347 -0.05 -5.67 -12.49
N LEU A 348 -0.19 -5.41 -11.19
CA LEU A 348 0.36 -6.27 -10.13
C LEU A 348 -0.33 -7.64 -10.15
N THR A 349 0.46 -8.72 -10.16
CA THR A 349 -0.07 -10.10 -10.20
C THR A 349 -0.39 -10.66 -8.81
N ILE A 350 -1.21 -11.70 -8.74
CA ILE A 350 -1.46 -12.46 -7.51
C ILE A 350 -0.23 -13.33 -7.21
N GLY A 351 0.36 -13.17 -6.03
CA GLY A 351 1.54 -13.90 -5.57
C GLY A 351 2.39 -13.08 -4.60
N LEU A 352 3.37 -13.70 -3.97
CA LEU A 352 4.33 -13.11 -3.04
C LEU A 352 5.61 -12.66 -3.77
N TYR A 353 6.22 -13.56 -4.53
CA TYR A 353 7.41 -13.31 -5.34
C TYR A 353 7.10 -13.63 -6.81
N GLY A 354 6.66 -12.61 -7.53
CA GLY A 354 6.13 -12.78 -8.88
C GLY A 354 4.68 -13.27 -8.90
N GLU A 355 4.31 -13.95 -9.98
CA GLU A 355 2.97 -14.52 -10.17
C GLU A 355 2.91 -15.95 -9.59
N GLN A 356 2.09 -16.14 -8.55
CA GLN A 356 1.95 -17.38 -7.81
C GLN A 356 0.48 -17.60 -7.44
N PRO A 357 -0.40 -18.00 -8.38
CA PRO A 357 -1.84 -18.04 -8.19
C PRO A 357 -2.30 -18.99 -7.07
N GLU A 358 -1.54 -20.05 -6.78
CA GLU A 358 -1.83 -21.00 -5.69
C GLU A 358 -1.73 -20.36 -4.28
N LEU A 359 -0.99 -19.24 -4.13
CA LEU A 359 -0.91 -18.51 -2.87
C LEU A 359 -2.12 -17.58 -2.62
N GLY A 360 -3.02 -17.47 -3.58
CA GLY A 360 -4.22 -16.63 -3.44
C GLY A 360 -5.29 -17.34 -2.62
N ASP A 361 -5.93 -16.60 -1.70
CA ASP A 361 -7.06 -17.10 -0.92
C ASP A 361 -8.38 -17.01 -1.71
N PHE A 362 -9.43 -17.70 -1.23
CA PHE A 362 -10.76 -17.74 -1.84
C PHE A 362 -11.45 -16.36 -1.98
N TYR A 363 -10.92 -15.33 -1.34
CA TYR A 363 -11.44 -13.95 -1.40
C TYR A 363 -10.57 -13.01 -2.24
N ASN A 364 -9.45 -13.45 -2.80
CA ASN A 364 -8.54 -12.56 -3.52
C ASN A 364 -8.96 -12.32 -4.99
N ASN A 365 -8.78 -11.10 -5.43
CA ASN A 365 -8.97 -10.62 -6.79
C ASN A 365 -7.83 -9.70 -7.23
N GLN A 366 -7.92 -9.12 -8.42
CA GLN A 366 -6.90 -8.22 -8.98
C GLN A 366 -6.61 -7.00 -8.10
N GLY A 367 -7.56 -6.52 -7.30
CA GLY A 367 -7.39 -5.40 -6.36
C GLY A 367 -6.63 -5.79 -5.09
N SER A 368 -6.70 -7.06 -4.71
CA SER A 368 -6.21 -7.52 -3.42
C SER A 368 -4.72 -7.27 -3.15
N PRO A 369 -3.77 -7.54 -4.07
CA PRO A 369 -2.34 -7.32 -3.82
C PRO A 369 -1.95 -5.85 -3.66
N TYR A 370 -2.81 -4.88 -4.05
CA TYR A 370 -2.50 -3.45 -3.96
C TYR A 370 -2.42 -2.89 -2.54
N ILE A 371 -2.84 -3.65 -1.52
CA ILE A 371 -2.55 -3.32 -0.11
C ILE A 371 -1.04 -3.20 0.14
N ALA A 372 -0.20 -3.84 -0.69
CA ALA A 372 1.25 -3.70 -0.67
C ALA A 372 1.71 -2.24 -0.73
N SER A 373 0.90 -1.32 -1.28
CA SER A 373 1.20 0.12 -1.30
C SER A 373 1.40 0.73 0.08
N ASN A 374 0.86 0.11 1.14
CA ASN A 374 1.00 0.60 2.51
C ASN A 374 2.45 0.49 3.07
N ILE A 375 3.35 -0.23 2.40
CA ILE A 375 4.78 -0.18 2.75
C ILE A 375 5.40 1.19 2.44
N PHE A 376 4.79 1.99 1.55
CA PHE A 376 5.30 3.29 1.11
C PHE A 376 4.88 4.47 2.00
N LEU A 377 4.18 4.25 3.13
CA LEU A 377 3.77 5.31 4.05
C LEU A 377 4.89 6.29 4.42
N PRO A 378 6.17 5.86 4.65
CA PRO A 378 7.28 6.75 4.94
C PRO A 378 7.62 7.77 3.85
N LEU A 379 7.14 7.63 2.60
CA LEU A 379 7.26 8.69 1.59
C LEU A 379 6.56 10.00 1.99
N GLY A 380 5.64 9.93 2.97
CA GLY A 380 5.02 11.11 3.57
C GLY A 380 5.94 11.93 4.48
N LEU A 381 7.09 11.38 4.91
CA LEU A 381 8.06 12.08 5.76
C LEU A 381 8.86 13.13 4.98
N ALA A 382 9.33 14.16 5.69
CA ALA A 382 10.25 15.15 5.12
C ALA A 382 11.60 14.53 4.70
N ASP A 383 12.27 15.12 3.72
CA ASP A 383 13.61 14.66 3.28
C ASP A 383 14.65 14.74 4.41
N THR A 384 14.44 15.68 5.34
CA THR A 384 15.27 15.91 6.53
C THR A 384 14.94 14.99 7.68
N ASP A 385 13.87 14.19 7.58
CA ASP A 385 13.52 13.22 8.62
C ASP A 385 14.65 12.18 8.77
N PRO A 386 14.99 11.77 9.99
CA PRO A 386 16.02 10.73 10.24
C PRO A 386 15.80 9.45 9.46
N PHE A 387 14.56 9.11 9.08
CA PHE A 387 14.28 7.95 8.23
C PHE A 387 14.98 8.06 6.86
N TRP A 388 14.99 9.25 6.26
CA TRP A 388 15.62 9.49 4.94
C TRP A 388 17.04 10.03 5.05
N ALA A 389 17.28 10.96 5.98
CA ALA A 389 18.54 11.70 6.07
C ALA A 389 19.68 10.92 6.73
N SER A 390 19.38 9.92 7.58
CA SER A 390 20.42 9.17 8.26
C SER A 390 21.18 8.24 7.30
N PRO A 391 22.49 8.02 7.50
CA PRO A 391 23.26 7.03 6.75
C PRO A 391 22.62 5.64 6.80
N ALA A 392 22.93 4.79 5.81
CA ALA A 392 22.47 3.40 5.79
C ALA A 392 22.93 2.66 7.05
N ALA A 393 22.05 1.86 7.62
CA ALA A 393 22.33 1.06 8.82
C ALA A 393 21.85 -0.38 8.61
N LYS A 394 22.61 -1.34 9.12
CA LYS A 394 22.19 -2.74 9.17
C LYS A 394 21.00 -2.89 10.13
N TRP A 395 20.01 -3.68 9.75
CA TRP A 395 18.93 -4.09 10.65
C TRP A 395 19.29 -5.36 11.44
N SER A 396 18.44 -5.76 12.38
CA SER A 396 18.72 -6.82 13.36
C SER A 396 19.21 -8.11 12.71
N ALA A 397 18.53 -8.62 11.70
CA ALA A 397 18.92 -9.85 11.01
C ALA A 397 20.29 -9.71 10.32
N GLN A 398 20.57 -8.57 9.68
CA GLN A 398 21.89 -8.36 9.07
C GLN A 398 23.01 -8.33 10.10
N LYS A 399 22.80 -7.69 11.25
CA LYS A 399 23.79 -7.65 12.34
C LYS A 399 24.05 -9.06 12.87
N ILE A 400 23.00 -9.77 13.25
CA ILE A 400 23.08 -11.11 13.84
C ILE A 400 23.75 -12.09 12.87
N TRP A 401 23.30 -12.14 11.63
CA TRP A 401 23.82 -13.09 10.64
C TRP A 401 25.19 -12.69 10.05
N SER A 402 25.67 -11.47 10.34
CA SER A 402 27.07 -11.09 10.08
C SER A 402 28.02 -11.36 11.27
N GLY A 403 27.52 -11.97 12.36
CA GLY A 403 28.31 -12.30 13.54
C GLY A 403 28.55 -11.13 14.51
N GLU A 404 27.82 -10.01 14.34
CA GLU A 404 27.91 -8.91 15.29
C GLU A 404 27.30 -9.31 16.64
N ASN A 405 27.96 -8.89 17.74
CA ASN A 405 27.39 -9.04 19.07
C ASN A 405 26.14 -8.16 19.19
N PHE A 406 24.96 -8.80 19.26
CA PHE A 406 23.67 -8.12 19.23
C PHE A 406 22.77 -8.63 20.37
N PRO A 407 22.01 -7.75 21.06
CA PRO A 407 21.23 -8.14 22.20
C PRO A 407 20.11 -9.13 21.83
N ASN A 408 19.87 -10.07 22.73
CA ASN A 408 18.76 -11.00 22.63
C ASN A 408 17.42 -10.26 22.68
N ASP A 409 16.39 -10.87 22.12
CA ASP A 409 15.01 -10.39 22.22
C ASP A 409 14.32 -11.00 23.44
N HIS A 410 13.56 -10.19 24.14
CA HIS A 410 12.78 -10.60 25.27
C HIS A 410 11.32 -10.15 25.13
N SER A 411 10.38 -11.00 25.54
CA SER A 411 8.96 -10.65 25.53
C SER A 411 8.69 -9.44 26.43
N ALA A 412 7.75 -8.61 26.01
CA ALA A 412 7.31 -7.45 26.76
C ALA A 412 6.05 -7.78 27.59
N ALA A 413 6.14 -7.65 28.92
CA ALA A 413 4.99 -7.80 29.81
C ALA A 413 4.06 -6.56 29.73
N ILE A 414 3.38 -6.39 28.60
CA ILE A 414 2.40 -5.33 28.37
C ILE A 414 1.01 -5.93 28.67
N LYS A 415 0.44 -5.57 29.83
CA LYS A 415 -0.91 -6.01 30.25
C LYS A 415 -1.98 -5.04 29.74
#